data_2ce0d641ab01e2a7f2f748c9cfa7f389
#
_entry.id   2ce0d641ab01e2a7f2f748c9cfa7f389
#
_cell.length_a   1.000
_cell.length_b   1.000
_cell.length_c   1.000
_cell.angle_alpha   90.00
_cell.angle_beta   90.00
_cell.angle_gamma   90.00
#
_symmetry.space_group_name_H-M   'P 1'
#
loop_
_entity.id
_entity.type
_entity.pdbx_description
1 polymer ?
#
loop_
_entity_poly.entity_id
_entity_poly.type
_entity_poly.pdbx_seq_one_letter_code
_entity_poly.pdbx_strand_id
1 'polypeptide(L)'
;MPIDSLLQLRQRLDHLPKKSPERARQVALVAELYGVSSSTVYRALALLHRPRAAHRSDQGKPRVLPQAELERYCELIAALKLRTTNKQGRHLSTRRAIELLEEYGVETGQGLVKVPCGVLTRSTVNEYLNRWRIGQSQLLRQPVAVRFQADHSNDCWQFDMSPSDLKHIEQPRWIDPAKGEPTLMLFSVVDDRSGVAYQEYHCVYGEDAETALRFLFNAMAPKADPSFPFQGRPKLIYLDNGPVAKRRVFQNVMRALGIEWQTHIPAGKDGTRTTARSKGKVERPFRTVKEAHETLYHFHKPETEAQANEWLLRYLVRTYNQQTHRAEPHSRIEDWIAHVPTEGIREMCSWDQFCRFAREPERRKVGPDARITIDGTAYELEPEMAGNYVVLLWGLFDDELHAEFDGERFGPYYPVSGPIPLHRYRAFKRSKADERSARIRSLADQLGLPIAALSGEDVRLEPSSATSTLPIRPFDFEPQESRFPSSIAAKLAIAEELAMPLAKLSMDDRAYIDQVLSETLARRVVLERVRDYFRHRKPGEEHAS
;
A
#
# COMPACT_ATOMS: atom_id res chain seq x y z
N MET A 1 -9.79 -19.84 40.54
CA MET A 1 -9.90 -20.10 41.99
C MET A 1 -10.08 -18.76 42.70
N PRO A 2 -11.17 -18.55 43.48
CA PRO A 2 -11.45 -17.30 44.20
C PRO A 2 -10.39 -17.02 45.28
N ILE A 3 -10.11 -15.75 45.54
CA ILE A 3 -9.13 -15.31 46.54
C ILE A 3 -9.56 -15.75 47.93
N ASP A 4 -10.86 -15.69 48.23
CA ASP A 4 -11.39 -16.08 49.55
C ASP A 4 -11.15 -17.56 49.86
N SER A 5 -11.28 -18.44 48.89
CA SER A 5 -10.98 -19.86 49.05
C SER A 5 -9.51 -20.12 49.28
N LEU A 6 -8.63 -19.31 48.67
CA LEU A 6 -7.19 -19.38 48.92
C LEU A 6 -6.80 -18.87 50.31
N LEU A 7 -7.47 -17.80 50.78
CA LEU A 7 -7.26 -17.29 52.15
C LEU A 7 -7.73 -18.29 53.20
N GLN A 8 -8.90 -18.92 53.00
CA GLN A 8 -9.39 -19.99 53.89
C GLN A 8 -8.46 -21.22 53.91
N LEU A 9 -7.98 -21.65 52.73
CA LEU A 9 -7.02 -22.71 52.64
C LEU A 9 -5.72 -22.34 53.40
N ARG A 10 -5.25 -21.12 53.22
CA ARG A 10 -4.06 -20.62 53.92
C ARG A 10 -4.23 -20.66 55.41
N GLN A 11 -5.35 -20.17 55.96
CA GLN A 11 -5.63 -20.23 57.40
C GLN A 11 -5.62 -21.67 57.93
N ARG A 12 -6.23 -22.62 57.21
CA ARG A 12 -6.14 -24.05 57.58
C ARG A 12 -4.71 -24.59 57.55
N LEU A 13 -3.92 -24.21 56.55
CA LEU A 13 -2.56 -24.63 56.42
C LEU A 13 -1.62 -24.01 57.47
N ASP A 14 -1.90 -22.80 57.96
CA ASP A 14 -1.11 -22.14 59.00
C ASP A 14 -1.17 -22.84 60.38
N HIS A 15 -2.29 -23.55 60.65
CA HIS A 15 -2.43 -24.37 61.85
C HIS A 15 -1.78 -25.75 61.75
N LEU A 16 -1.30 -26.16 60.58
CA LEU A 16 -0.69 -27.47 60.37
C LEU A 16 0.85 -27.38 60.31
N PRO A 17 1.60 -28.36 60.90
CA PRO A 17 3.05 -28.41 60.78
C PRO A 17 3.53 -28.39 59.33
N LYS A 18 4.66 -27.70 59.03
CA LYS A 18 5.13 -27.47 57.64
C LYS A 18 5.35 -28.75 56.82
N LYS A 19 5.63 -29.89 57.43
CA LYS A 19 5.88 -31.19 56.77
C LYS A 19 4.73 -32.20 56.99
N SER A 20 3.58 -31.79 57.47
CA SER A 20 2.46 -32.67 57.71
C SER A 20 1.84 -33.20 56.40
N PRO A 21 1.54 -34.51 56.28
CA PRO A 21 0.84 -35.07 55.15
C PRO A 21 -0.56 -34.47 54.96
N GLU A 22 -1.15 -33.98 56.05
CA GLU A 22 -2.47 -33.34 56.05
C GLU A 22 -2.46 -32.02 55.21
N ARG A 23 -1.31 -31.29 55.18
CA ARG A 23 -1.19 -30.12 54.31
C ARG A 23 -1.33 -30.48 52.83
N ALA A 24 -0.70 -31.59 52.41
CA ALA A 24 -0.80 -32.08 51.05
C ALA A 24 -2.22 -32.49 50.69
N ARG A 25 -2.92 -33.15 51.64
CA ARG A 25 -4.33 -33.51 51.48
C ARG A 25 -5.23 -32.30 51.33
N GLN A 26 -5.10 -31.30 52.18
CA GLN A 26 -5.90 -30.06 52.08
C GLN A 26 -5.68 -29.32 50.74
N VAL A 27 -4.46 -29.29 50.23
CA VAL A 27 -4.15 -28.71 48.93
C VAL A 27 -4.73 -29.56 47.80
N ALA A 28 -4.66 -30.90 47.91
CA ALA A 28 -5.22 -31.79 46.91
C ALA A 28 -6.78 -31.68 46.83
N LEU A 29 -7.46 -31.57 47.96
CA LEU A 29 -8.89 -31.36 48.02
C LEU A 29 -9.34 -30.05 47.33
N VAL A 30 -8.60 -28.95 47.53
CA VAL A 30 -8.89 -27.68 46.87
C VAL A 30 -8.54 -27.77 45.39
N ALA A 31 -7.46 -28.47 45.01
CA ALA A 31 -7.12 -28.70 43.61
C ALA A 31 -8.23 -29.47 42.88
N GLU A 32 -8.77 -30.52 43.51
CA GLU A 32 -9.87 -31.32 42.98
C GLU A 32 -11.16 -30.50 42.88
N LEU A 33 -11.51 -29.73 43.93
CA LEU A 33 -12.72 -28.87 43.96
C LEU A 33 -12.74 -27.85 42.80
N TYR A 34 -11.60 -27.35 42.41
CA TYR A 34 -11.51 -26.32 41.34
C TYR A 34 -10.97 -26.88 40.02
N GLY A 35 -10.78 -28.19 39.87
CA GLY A 35 -10.31 -28.81 38.62
C GLY A 35 -8.89 -28.36 38.21
N VAL A 36 -8.03 -28.02 39.17
CA VAL A 36 -6.67 -27.52 38.91
C VAL A 36 -5.61 -28.46 39.53
N SER A 37 -4.37 -28.37 39.09
CA SER A 37 -3.29 -29.15 39.70
C SER A 37 -2.89 -28.62 41.10
N SER A 38 -2.44 -29.50 41.99
CA SER A 38 -1.90 -29.09 43.29
C SER A 38 -0.75 -28.07 43.17
N SER A 39 0.06 -28.15 42.10
CA SER A 39 1.11 -27.17 41.84
C SER A 39 0.56 -25.79 41.51
N THR A 40 -0.61 -25.70 40.88
CA THR A 40 -1.32 -24.43 40.61
C THR A 40 -1.82 -23.81 41.92
N VAL A 41 -2.35 -24.63 42.86
CA VAL A 41 -2.77 -24.17 44.19
C VAL A 41 -1.56 -23.66 45.00
N TYR A 42 -0.45 -24.37 45.00
CA TYR A 42 0.77 -23.92 45.68
C TYR A 42 1.32 -22.62 45.09
N ARG A 43 1.26 -22.45 43.77
CA ARG A 43 1.70 -21.21 43.11
C ARG A 43 0.79 -20.03 43.49
N ALA A 44 -0.50 -20.26 43.58
CA ALA A 44 -1.46 -19.23 44.00
C ALA A 44 -1.27 -18.85 45.48
N LEU A 45 -1.03 -19.84 46.36
CA LEU A 45 -0.70 -19.60 47.78
C LEU A 45 0.64 -18.84 47.91
N ALA A 46 1.64 -19.14 47.10
CA ALA A 46 2.93 -18.44 47.10
C ALA A 46 2.79 -16.96 46.67
N LEU A 47 1.85 -16.65 45.80
CA LEU A 47 1.54 -15.28 45.44
C LEU A 47 0.91 -14.48 46.59
N LEU A 48 0.09 -15.13 47.43
CA LEU A 48 -0.45 -14.54 48.67
C LEU A 48 0.63 -14.35 49.75
N HIS A 49 1.71 -15.12 49.71
CA HIS A 49 2.81 -15.07 50.64
C HIS A 49 3.98 -14.15 50.26
N ARG A 50 3.94 -13.54 49.10
CA ARG A 50 4.95 -12.52 48.76
C ARG A 50 4.79 -11.37 49.75
N PRO A 51 5.67 -11.22 50.77
CA PRO A 51 5.76 -9.96 51.47
C PRO A 51 6.01 -8.89 50.37
N ARG A 52 5.33 -7.78 50.43
CA ARG A 52 5.79 -6.58 49.69
C ARG A 52 7.25 -6.47 50.11
N ALA A 53 8.16 -6.79 49.16
CA ALA A 53 9.57 -6.66 49.44
C ALA A 53 9.76 -5.26 49.98
N ALA A 54 10.17 -5.13 51.23
CA ALA A 54 10.51 -3.84 51.80
C ALA A 54 11.67 -3.31 50.97
N HIS A 55 11.36 -2.48 50.01
CA HIS A 55 12.38 -1.88 49.17
C HIS A 55 13.15 -0.90 50.04
N ARG A 56 14.46 -1.05 50.07
CA ARG A 56 15.34 -0.09 50.76
C ARG A 56 15.08 1.28 50.13
N SER A 57 15.15 2.35 50.92
CA SER A 57 14.92 3.74 50.47
C SER A 57 15.85 4.20 49.34
N ASP A 58 16.98 3.51 49.19
CA ASP A 58 17.98 3.73 48.14
C ASP A 58 17.87 2.76 46.95
N GLN A 59 16.85 1.90 46.94
CA GLN A 59 16.68 0.94 45.85
C GLN A 59 16.38 1.70 44.54
N GLY A 60 17.26 1.46 43.57
CA GLY A 60 17.19 2.06 42.25
C GLY A 60 17.78 3.46 42.14
N LYS A 61 18.45 3.94 43.20
CA LYS A 61 19.32 5.11 43.13
C LYS A 61 20.75 4.68 42.85
N PRO A 62 21.46 5.31 41.92
CA PRO A 62 22.87 5.02 41.69
C PRO A 62 23.69 5.45 42.92
N ARG A 63 24.70 4.63 43.30
CA ARG A 63 25.52 4.88 44.51
C ARG A 63 26.89 5.48 44.21
N VAL A 64 27.40 5.20 43.00
CA VAL A 64 28.77 5.57 42.62
C VAL A 64 28.77 6.88 41.82
N LEU A 65 27.72 7.13 41.06
CA LEU A 65 27.59 8.29 40.21
C LEU A 65 26.28 9.05 40.53
N PRO A 66 26.24 10.38 40.32
CA PRO A 66 24.98 11.13 40.24
C PRO A 66 24.07 10.52 39.17
N GLN A 67 22.77 10.51 39.44
CA GLN A 67 21.80 9.91 38.51
C GLN A 67 21.89 10.51 37.10
N ALA A 68 22.05 11.84 36.99
CA ALA A 68 22.15 12.53 35.70
C ALA A 68 23.38 12.10 34.89
N GLU A 69 24.51 11.87 35.54
CA GLU A 69 25.72 11.40 34.86
C GLU A 69 25.58 9.94 34.42
N LEU A 70 25.03 9.08 35.27
CA LEU A 70 24.76 7.70 34.90
C LEU A 70 23.78 7.60 33.75
N GLU A 71 22.72 8.43 33.73
CA GLU A 71 21.74 8.52 32.65
C GLU A 71 22.44 8.92 31.36
N ARG A 72 23.24 9.97 31.36
CA ARG A 72 24.03 10.41 30.20
C ARG A 72 24.94 9.31 29.65
N TYR A 73 25.63 8.58 30.51
CA TYR A 73 26.52 7.48 30.07
C TYR A 73 25.73 6.28 29.54
N CYS A 74 24.59 5.94 30.14
CA CYS A 74 23.72 4.91 29.64
C CYS A 74 23.08 5.28 28.27
N GLU A 75 22.72 6.54 28.06
CA GLU A 75 22.24 7.06 26.76
C GLU A 75 23.32 6.96 25.69
N LEU A 76 24.58 7.32 26.00
CA LEU A 76 25.70 7.16 25.07
C LEU A 76 25.94 5.70 24.69
N ILE A 77 25.90 4.79 25.68
CA ILE A 77 26.01 3.35 25.43
C ILE A 77 24.83 2.86 24.57
N ALA A 78 23.62 3.30 24.84
CA ALA A 78 22.45 2.95 24.05
C ALA A 78 22.58 3.47 22.59
N ALA A 79 23.08 4.69 22.41
CA ALA A 79 23.33 5.28 21.10
C ALA A 79 24.43 4.53 20.33
N LEU A 80 25.52 4.14 20.98
CA LEU A 80 26.57 3.31 20.38
C LEU A 80 26.03 1.95 19.92
N LYS A 81 25.22 1.30 20.76
CA LYS A 81 24.58 0.02 20.42
C LYS A 81 23.60 0.19 19.25
N LEU A 82 22.82 1.25 19.23
CA LEU A 82 21.87 1.54 18.14
C LEU A 82 22.62 1.78 16.82
N ARG A 83 23.66 2.61 16.81
CA ARG A 83 24.45 2.96 15.61
C ARG A 83 25.21 1.76 15.04
N THR A 84 25.63 0.83 15.88
CA THR A 84 26.36 -0.37 15.46
C THR A 84 25.47 -1.54 15.10
N THR A 85 24.15 -1.40 15.21
CA THR A 85 23.20 -2.47 14.88
C THR A 85 23.18 -2.72 13.38
N ASN A 86 23.51 -3.95 12.97
CA ASN A 86 23.43 -4.38 11.58
C ASN A 86 22.04 -4.97 11.23
N LYS A 87 21.83 -5.33 9.96
CA LYS A 87 20.57 -5.94 9.46
C LYS A 87 20.21 -7.27 10.17
N GLN A 88 21.20 -7.98 10.74
CA GLN A 88 21.00 -9.22 11.49
C GLN A 88 20.81 -9.00 12.99
N GLY A 89 20.69 -7.74 13.45
CA GLY A 89 20.49 -7.40 14.86
C GLY A 89 21.76 -7.48 15.72
N ARG A 90 22.93 -7.78 15.16
CA ARG A 90 24.20 -7.75 15.88
C ARG A 90 24.60 -6.31 16.15
N HIS A 91 25.06 -6.04 17.35
CA HIS A 91 25.48 -4.72 17.82
C HIS A 91 26.59 -4.83 18.86
N LEU A 92 27.20 -3.70 19.17
CA LEU A 92 28.24 -3.60 20.18
C LEU A 92 27.77 -4.12 21.54
N SER A 93 28.56 -4.98 22.20
CA SER A 93 28.22 -5.46 23.53
C SER A 93 28.34 -4.35 24.58
N THR A 94 27.54 -4.41 25.64
CA THR A 94 27.61 -3.41 26.75
C THR A 94 29.01 -3.31 27.34
N ARG A 95 29.71 -4.44 27.48
CA ARG A 95 31.08 -4.47 27.98
C ARG A 95 32.01 -3.68 27.05
N ARG A 96 31.98 -3.96 25.75
CA ARG A 96 32.83 -3.27 24.78
C ARG A 96 32.51 -1.79 24.67
N ALA A 97 31.24 -1.40 24.80
CA ALA A 97 30.85 0.00 24.83
C ALA A 97 31.42 0.75 26.04
N ILE A 98 31.46 0.10 27.23
CA ILE A 98 32.07 0.67 28.42
C ILE A 98 33.59 0.82 28.20
N GLU A 99 34.28 -0.23 27.73
CA GLU A 99 35.72 -0.18 27.42
C GLU A 99 36.07 0.97 26.46
N LEU A 100 35.29 1.18 25.41
CA LEU A 100 35.52 2.28 24.48
C LEU A 100 35.33 3.66 25.13
N LEU A 101 34.32 3.82 25.97
CA LEU A 101 34.09 5.07 26.71
C LEU A 101 35.20 5.34 27.74
N GLU A 102 35.76 4.30 28.36
CA GLU A 102 36.84 4.41 29.35
C GLU A 102 38.20 4.65 28.68
N GLU A 103 38.50 3.96 27.59
CA GLU A 103 39.82 4.04 26.90
C GLU A 103 39.92 5.30 26.03
N TYR A 104 38.94 5.51 25.14
CA TYR A 104 39.04 6.51 24.10
C TYR A 104 38.06 7.68 24.29
N GLY A 105 36.92 7.43 24.96
CA GLY A 105 35.79 8.35 24.96
C GLY A 105 35.00 8.31 23.68
N VAL A 106 33.92 9.08 23.60
CA VAL A 106 33.04 9.21 22.42
C VAL A 106 32.87 10.69 22.12
N GLU A 107 33.07 11.07 20.87
CA GLU A 107 32.81 12.42 20.37
C GLU A 107 31.32 12.65 20.23
N THR A 108 30.83 13.72 20.84
CA THR A 108 29.45 14.18 20.74
C THR A 108 29.42 15.60 20.21
N GLY A 109 28.25 16.09 19.80
CA GLY A 109 28.09 17.49 19.40
C GLY A 109 28.49 18.53 20.48
N GLN A 110 28.69 18.07 21.74
CA GLN A 110 29.11 18.90 22.87
C GLN A 110 30.57 18.66 23.26
N GLY A 111 31.31 17.88 22.48
CA GLY A 111 32.71 17.52 22.73
C GLY A 111 32.93 16.08 23.09
N LEU A 112 34.19 15.74 23.44
CA LEU A 112 34.61 14.39 23.84
C LEU A 112 34.08 14.06 25.23
N VAL A 113 33.36 12.95 25.36
CA VAL A 113 32.89 12.41 26.63
C VAL A 113 33.67 11.13 26.97
N LYS A 114 34.37 11.13 28.09
CA LYS A 114 35.12 10.01 28.59
C LYS A 114 34.66 9.66 30.00
N VAL A 115 34.61 8.37 30.31
CA VAL A 115 34.21 7.86 31.64
C VAL A 115 35.45 7.47 32.38
N PRO A 116 35.58 7.76 33.70
CA PRO A 116 36.67 7.23 34.53
C PRO A 116 36.62 5.72 34.57
N CYS A 117 37.79 5.08 34.52
CA CYS A 117 37.93 3.64 34.49
C CYS A 117 37.31 2.98 35.73
N GLY A 118 36.56 1.89 35.53
CA GLY A 118 35.98 1.09 36.62
C GLY A 118 34.72 1.66 37.28
N VAL A 119 34.24 2.84 36.86
CA VAL A 119 33.03 3.47 37.41
C VAL A 119 31.75 2.81 36.89
N LEU A 120 31.75 2.35 35.64
CA LEU A 120 30.63 1.66 35.05
C LEU A 120 30.84 0.15 35.06
N THR A 121 29.88 -0.57 35.62
CA THR A 121 29.84 -2.03 35.50
C THR A 121 28.79 -2.48 34.50
N ARG A 122 29.06 -3.60 33.80
CA ARG A 122 28.12 -4.20 32.85
C ARG A 122 26.72 -4.44 33.47
N SER A 123 26.69 -4.93 34.71
CA SER A 123 25.44 -5.24 35.42
C SER A 123 24.65 -3.99 35.70
N THR A 124 25.30 -2.93 36.24
CA THR A 124 24.67 -1.65 36.53
C THR A 124 24.11 -1.01 35.23
N VAL A 125 24.93 -0.93 34.20
CA VAL A 125 24.49 -0.36 32.90
C VAL A 125 23.31 -1.13 32.35
N ASN A 126 23.34 -2.46 32.30
CA ASN A 126 22.24 -3.28 31.80
C ASN A 126 20.96 -3.12 32.64
N GLU A 127 21.10 -3.02 33.97
CA GLU A 127 19.95 -2.75 34.85
C GLU A 127 19.28 -1.42 34.49
N TYR A 128 20.05 -0.35 34.35
CA TYR A 128 19.50 0.97 34.01
C TYR A 128 18.99 1.09 32.59
N LEU A 129 19.67 0.47 31.58
CA LEU A 129 19.14 0.37 30.22
C LEU A 129 17.75 -0.29 30.19
N ASN A 130 17.55 -1.34 30.98
CA ASN A 130 16.27 -2.02 31.11
C ASN A 130 15.25 -1.18 31.89
N ARG A 131 15.67 -0.57 32.99
CA ARG A 131 14.82 0.25 33.85
C ARG A 131 14.28 1.47 33.15
N TRP A 132 15.13 2.18 32.40
CA TRP A 132 14.73 3.36 31.62
C TRP A 132 14.15 3.00 30.26
N ARG A 133 14.11 1.71 29.92
CA ARG A 133 13.60 1.22 28.63
C ARG A 133 14.32 1.78 27.40
N ILE A 134 15.61 2.05 27.52
CA ILE A 134 16.50 2.51 26.45
C ILE A 134 17.43 1.40 25.91
N GLY A 135 17.10 0.14 26.19
CA GLY A 135 17.78 -1.01 25.56
C GLY A 135 17.54 -1.03 24.05
N GLN A 136 18.50 -1.57 23.30
CA GLN A 136 18.46 -1.62 21.82
C GLN A 136 17.12 -2.17 21.28
N SER A 137 16.65 -3.29 21.82
CA SER A 137 15.38 -3.90 21.41
C SER A 137 14.15 -3.01 21.66
N GLN A 138 14.24 -2.13 22.65
CA GLN A 138 13.18 -1.19 23.01
C GLN A 138 13.23 0.07 22.15
N LEU A 139 14.44 0.58 21.85
CA LEU A 139 14.65 1.71 20.95
C LEU A 139 14.29 1.38 19.49
N LEU A 140 14.59 0.14 19.06
CA LEU A 140 14.20 -0.38 17.75
C LEU A 140 12.74 -0.86 17.69
N ARG A 141 12.04 -0.85 18.84
CA ARG A 141 10.64 -1.25 18.87
C ARG A 141 9.81 -0.27 18.06
N GLN A 142 9.17 -0.79 17.03
CA GLN A 142 8.26 0.01 16.23
C GLN A 142 7.08 0.51 17.10
N PRO A 143 6.56 1.71 16.82
CA PRO A 143 5.41 2.23 17.52
C PRO A 143 4.22 1.27 17.43
N VAL A 144 3.32 1.38 18.40
CA VAL A 144 2.12 0.54 18.44
C VAL A 144 1.31 0.75 17.17
N ALA A 145 1.08 -0.32 16.42
CA ALA A 145 0.21 -0.27 15.25
C ALA A 145 -1.24 -0.15 15.71
N VAL A 146 -1.91 0.90 15.29
CA VAL A 146 -3.36 1.03 15.47
C VAL A 146 -4.02 0.12 14.45
N ARG A 147 -4.89 -0.78 14.92
CA ARG A 147 -5.75 -1.56 14.03
C ARG A 147 -6.92 -0.68 13.61
N PHE A 148 -7.04 -0.46 12.32
CA PHE A 148 -8.24 0.13 11.73
C PHE A 148 -8.96 -0.94 10.90
N GLN A 149 -10.24 -0.77 10.72
CA GLN A 149 -11.09 -1.61 9.89
C GLN A 149 -12.15 -0.72 9.28
N ALA A 150 -12.39 -0.87 7.99
CA ALA A 150 -13.48 -0.21 7.29
C ALA A 150 -14.84 -0.69 7.82
N ASP A 151 -15.82 0.18 7.80
CA ASP A 151 -17.16 -0.14 8.27
C ASP A 151 -17.91 -1.05 7.29
N HIS A 152 -17.71 -0.81 5.99
CA HIS A 152 -18.37 -1.56 4.92
C HIS A 152 -17.36 -2.18 3.96
N SER A 153 -17.83 -3.20 3.27
CA SER A 153 -17.12 -3.80 2.13
C SER A 153 -16.95 -2.78 1.01
N ASN A 154 -15.81 -2.79 0.35
CA ASN A 154 -15.42 -1.81 -0.67
C ASN A 154 -15.24 -0.36 -0.17
N ASP A 155 -15.26 -0.10 1.13
CA ASP A 155 -14.84 1.21 1.64
C ASP A 155 -13.34 1.42 1.46
N CYS A 156 -12.53 0.39 1.71
CA CYS A 156 -11.08 0.46 1.56
C CYS A 156 -10.51 -0.87 1.07
N TRP A 157 -9.75 -0.81 0.00
CA TRP A 157 -8.91 -1.93 -0.45
C TRP A 157 -7.44 -1.64 -0.18
N GLN A 158 -6.73 -2.61 0.36
CA GLN A 158 -5.28 -2.55 0.48
C GLN A 158 -4.66 -3.24 -0.73
N PHE A 159 -3.84 -2.52 -1.49
CA PHE A 159 -3.13 -3.02 -2.66
C PHE A 159 -1.63 -3.13 -2.37
N ASP A 160 -1.03 -4.24 -2.81
CA ASP A 160 0.41 -4.46 -2.72
C ASP A 160 0.89 -5.50 -3.74
N MET A 161 2.21 -5.58 -3.92
CA MET A 161 2.89 -6.51 -4.81
C MET A 161 4.02 -7.19 -4.07
N SER A 162 4.24 -8.48 -4.35
CA SER A 162 5.32 -9.25 -3.75
C SER A 162 5.97 -10.17 -4.78
N PRO A 163 7.32 -10.27 -4.85
CA PRO A 163 7.96 -11.26 -5.69
C PRO A 163 7.45 -12.67 -5.34
N SER A 164 7.09 -13.46 -6.36
CA SER A 164 6.72 -14.85 -6.19
C SER A 164 7.96 -15.71 -5.90
N ASP A 165 7.77 -16.79 -5.15
CA ASP A 165 8.78 -17.80 -4.92
C ASP A 165 8.87 -18.82 -6.10
N LEU A 166 8.00 -18.70 -7.10
CA LEU A 166 8.00 -19.50 -8.33
C LEU A 166 9.21 -19.12 -9.19
N LYS A 167 10.25 -19.93 -9.11
CA LYS A 167 11.53 -19.62 -9.77
C LYS A 167 11.59 -19.94 -11.27
N HIS A 168 10.60 -20.63 -11.85
CA HIS A 168 10.70 -21.20 -13.21
C HIS A 168 9.33 -21.33 -13.89
N ILE A 169 8.59 -20.27 -14.08
CA ILE A 169 7.55 -20.23 -15.11
C ILE A 169 8.26 -19.88 -16.42
N GLU A 170 7.93 -20.58 -17.50
CA GLU A 170 8.43 -20.27 -18.83
C GLU A 170 8.11 -18.81 -19.17
N GLN A 171 9.13 -18.07 -19.60
CA GLN A 171 8.95 -16.66 -19.94
C GLN A 171 7.94 -16.53 -21.08
N PRO A 172 6.91 -15.69 -20.93
CA PRO A 172 6.01 -15.43 -22.04
C PRO A 172 6.78 -14.96 -23.27
N ARG A 173 6.47 -15.50 -24.45
CA ARG A 173 7.17 -15.19 -25.72
C ARG A 173 7.13 -13.70 -26.11
N TRP A 174 6.25 -12.92 -25.49
CA TRP A 174 6.08 -11.48 -25.74
C TRP A 174 7.04 -10.59 -24.90
N ILE A 175 7.78 -11.16 -23.95
CA ILE A 175 8.75 -10.41 -23.14
C ILE A 175 10.03 -10.16 -23.95
N ASP A 176 10.50 -8.93 -23.92
CA ASP A 176 11.72 -8.49 -24.62
C ASP A 176 12.98 -8.97 -23.86
N PRO A 177 13.74 -9.92 -24.39
CA PRO A 177 14.95 -10.43 -23.74
C PRO A 177 16.02 -9.35 -23.52
N ALA A 178 15.97 -8.23 -24.27
CA ALA A 178 16.93 -7.14 -24.16
C ALA A 178 16.78 -6.35 -22.85
N LYS A 179 15.63 -6.47 -22.17
CA LYS A 179 15.37 -5.81 -20.88
C LYS A 179 15.78 -6.64 -19.66
N GLY A 180 16.41 -7.80 -19.86
CA GLY A 180 16.82 -8.72 -18.80
C GLY A 180 15.74 -9.75 -18.46
N GLU A 181 15.94 -10.49 -17.37
CA GLU A 181 14.95 -11.47 -16.92
C GLU A 181 13.83 -10.79 -16.15
N PRO A 182 12.55 -10.98 -16.54
CA PRO A 182 11.43 -10.45 -15.79
C PRO A 182 11.26 -11.20 -14.47
N THR A 183 10.74 -10.51 -13.50
CA THR A 183 10.37 -11.09 -12.20
C THR A 183 8.89 -11.44 -12.21
N LEU A 184 8.56 -12.65 -11.79
CA LEU A 184 7.18 -13.02 -11.53
C LEU A 184 6.74 -12.37 -10.22
N MET A 185 5.75 -11.48 -10.31
CA MET A 185 5.19 -10.77 -9.17
C MET A 185 3.78 -11.25 -8.88
N LEU A 186 3.48 -11.42 -7.61
CA LEU A 186 2.13 -11.65 -7.11
C LEU A 186 1.51 -10.31 -6.73
N PHE A 187 0.48 -9.90 -7.44
CA PHE A 187 -0.34 -8.73 -7.16
C PHE A 187 -1.49 -9.11 -6.25
N SER A 188 -1.85 -8.27 -5.31
CA SER A 188 -2.90 -8.54 -4.34
C SER A 188 -3.70 -7.30 -3.99
N VAL A 189 -5.02 -7.43 -3.99
CA VAL A 189 -5.91 -6.53 -3.26
C VAL A 189 -6.63 -7.30 -2.16
N VAL A 190 -6.83 -6.61 -1.05
CA VAL A 190 -7.58 -7.14 0.09
C VAL A 190 -8.60 -6.12 0.54
N ASP A 191 -9.84 -6.53 0.63
CA ASP A 191 -10.88 -5.71 1.24
C ASP A 191 -10.61 -5.54 2.74
N ASP A 192 -10.55 -4.30 3.20
CA ASP A 192 -10.14 -4.00 4.58
C ASP A 192 -11.19 -4.46 5.60
N ARG A 193 -12.46 -4.44 5.26
CA ARG A 193 -13.56 -4.90 6.12
C ARG A 193 -13.52 -6.41 6.33
N SER A 194 -13.62 -7.16 5.26
CA SER A 194 -13.84 -8.61 5.28
C SER A 194 -12.56 -9.44 5.23
N GLY A 195 -11.48 -8.88 4.65
CA GLY A 195 -10.26 -9.62 4.37
C GLY A 195 -10.35 -10.53 3.16
N VAL A 196 -11.41 -10.41 2.33
CA VAL A 196 -11.46 -11.05 1.01
C VAL A 196 -10.28 -10.59 0.19
N ALA A 197 -9.61 -11.53 -0.46
CA ALA A 197 -8.46 -11.25 -1.31
C ALA A 197 -8.72 -11.69 -2.75
N TYR A 198 -8.26 -10.86 -3.69
CA TYR A 198 -8.08 -11.20 -5.09
C TYR A 198 -6.61 -11.02 -5.46
N GLN A 199 -6.05 -11.97 -6.18
CA GLN A 199 -4.63 -12.00 -6.51
C GLN A 199 -4.40 -12.54 -7.91
N GLU A 200 -3.34 -12.04 -8.57
CA GLU A 200 -2.86 -12.51 -9.87
C GLU A 200 -1.34 -12.52 -9.91
N TYR A 201 -0.78 -13.45 -10.66
CA TYR A 201 0.64 -13.46 -11.04
C TYR A 201 0.83 -12.71 -12.35
N HIS A 202 1.84 -11.87 -12.40
CA HIS A 202 2.28 -11.19 -13.62
C HIS A 202 3.80 -11.16 -13.73
N CYS A 203 4.31 -11.48 -14.92
CA CYS A 203 5.72 -11.31 -15.25
C CYS A 203 5.98 -9.84 -15.59
N VAL A 204 6.80 -9.17 -14.80
CA VAL A 204 7.08 -7.74 -14.96
C VAL A 204 8.56 -7.43 -14.81
N TYR A 205 9.03 -6.33 -15.40
CA TYR A 205 10.40 -5.82 -15.24
C TYR A 205 10.58 -4.94 -14.01
N GLY A 206 9.66 -4.97 -13.07
CA GLY A 206 9.63 -4.18 -11.85
C GLY A 206 8.22 -3.73 -11.52
N GLU A 207 8.10 -2.73 -10.66
CA GLU A 207 6.80 -2.14 -10.33
C GLU A 207 6.29 -1.32 -11.52
N ASP A 208 5.38 -1.90 -12.27
CA ASP A 208 4.82 -1.34 -13.49
C ASP A 208 3.38 -0.88 -13.29
N ALA A 209 3.09 0.36 -13.72
CA ALA A 209 1.77 0.95 -13.58
C ALA A 209 0.74 0.34 -14.54
N GLU A 210 1.17 -0.12 -15.70
CA GLU A 210 0.30 -0.75 -16.69
C GLU A 210 -0.29 -2.05 -16.13
N THR A 211 0.59 -2.94 -15.68
CA THR A 211 0.17 -4.21 -15.10
C THR A 211 -0.65 -4.02 -13.82
N ALA A 212 -0.25 -3.04 -12.97
CA ALA A 212 -1.02 -2.72 -11.77
C ALA A 212 -2.44 -2.23 -12.09
N LEU A 213 -2.60 -1.39 -13.11
CA LEU A 213 -3.92 -0.90 -13.54
C LEU A 213 -4.76 -2.01 -14.16
N ARG A 214 -4.16 -2.90 -14.96
CA ARG A 214 -4.85 -4.08 -15.52
C ARG A 214 -5.33 -5.01 -14.39
N PHE A 215 -4.46 -5.31 -13.45
CA PHE A 215 -4.80 -6.10 -12.27
C PHE A 215 -5.96 -5.47 -11.47
N LEU A 216 -5.90 -4.15 -11.20
CA LEU A 216 -6.96 -3.45 -10.48
C LEU A 216 -8.28 -3.47 -11.25
N PHE A 217 -8.25 -3.34 -12.59
CA PHE A 217 -9.44 -3.53 -13.41
C PHE A 217 -10.03 -4.92 -13.21
N ASN A 218 -9.21 -5.97 -13.33
CA ASN A 218 -9.64 -7.36 -13.15
C ASN A 218 -10.21 -7.59 -11.73
N ALA A 219 -9.59 -6.99 -10.71
CA ALA A 219 -10.08 -7.08 -9.35
C ALA A 219 -11.46 -6.44 -9.16
N MET A 220 -11.71 -5.29 -9.80
CA MET A 220 -12.98 -4.55 -9.72
C MET A 220 -14.07 -5.08 -10.65
N ALA A 221 -13.69 -5.72 -11.75
CA ALA A 221 -14.63 -6.28 -12.72
C ALA A 221 -15.43 -7.46 -12.12
N PRO A 222 -16.67 -7.70 -12.60
CA PRO A 222 -17.43 -8.89 -12.26
C PRO A 222 -16.64 -10.17 -12.58
N LYS A 223 -16.74 -11.18 -11.72
CA LYS A 223 -16.08 -12.46 -11.94
C LYS A 223 -17.03 -13.42 -12.66
N ALA A 224 -16.45 -14.29 -13.49
CA ALA A 224 -17.22 -15.30 -14.20
C ALA A 224 -17.82 -16.37 -13.25
N ASP A 225 -17.17 -16.64 -12.13
CA ASP A 225 -17.65 -17.58 -11.12
C ASP A 225 -18.62 -16.91 -10.14
N PRO A 226 -19.91 -17.28 -10.14
CA PRO A 226 -20.91 -16.70 -9.22
C PRO A 226 -20.59 -16.94 -7.75
N SER A 227 -19.81 -17.96 -7.41
CA SER A 227 -19.39 -18.24 -6.04
C SER A 227 -18.35 -17.23 -5.51
N PHE A 228 -17.83 -16.38 -6.38
CA PHE A 228 -16.89 -15.33 -6.03
C PHE A 228 -17.43 -13.94 -6.42
N PRO A 229 -18.39 -13.40 -5.66
CA PRO A 229 -19.06 -12.14 -5.98
C PRO A 229 -18.22 -10.89 -5.71
N PHE A 230 -16.94 -11.03 -5.36
CA PHE A 230 -16.02 -9.93 -5.10
C PHE A 230 -15.81 -9.07 -6.35
N GLN A 231 -16.32 -7.85 -6.34
CA GLN A 231 -16.30 -6.91 -7.45
C GLN A 231 -16.58 -5.47 -6.99
N GLY A 232 -16.50 -4.54 -7.91
CA GLY A 232 -16.89 -3.15 -7.73
C GLY A 232 -15.74 -2.23 -7.38
N ARG A 233 -15.97 -0.93 -7.56
CA ARG A 233 -14.99 0.12 -7.28
C ARG A 233 -14.95 0.41 -5.79
N PRO A 234 -13.81 0.28 -5.10
CA PRO A 234 -13.69 0.71 -3.71
C PRO A 234 -13.79 2.24 -3.61
N LYS A 235 -14.10 2.76 -2.42
CA LYS A 235 -14.02 4.20 -2.16
C LYS A 235 -12.57 4.65 -2.06
N LEU A 236 -11.72 3.83 -1.42
CA LEU A 236 -10.32 4.12 -1.15
C LEU A 236 -9.43 2.93 -1.53
N ILE A 237 -8.31 3.19 -2.20
CA ILE A 237 -7.20 2.24 -2.34
C ILE A 237 -6.03 2.72 -1.47
N TYR A 238 -5.60 1.86 -0.55
CA TYR A 238 -4.42 2.08 0.28
C TYR A 238 -3.24 1.27 -0.27
N LEU A 239 -2.16 1.97 -0.64
CA LEU A 239 -0.98 1.35 -1.25
C LEU A 239 0.30 1.95 -0.66
N ASP A 240 1.46 1.39 -1.03
CA ASP A 240 2.73 1.99 -0.61
C ASP A 240 3.09 3.24 -1.45
N ASN A 241 4.13 3.95 -1.00
CA ASN A 241 4.61 5.14 -1.69
C ASN A 241 5.59 4.77 -2.83
N GLY A 242 5.27 3.67 -3.53
CA GLY A 242 6.03 3.13 -4.65
C GLY A 242 5.89 3.90 -5.96
N PRO A 243 6.54 3.43 -7.03
CA PRO A 243 6.46 4.03 -8.37
C PRO A 243 5.04 4.10 -8.91
N VAL A 244 4.20 3.08 -8.68
CA VAL A 244 2.82 3.02 -9.18
C VAL A 244 2.00 4.21 -8.70
N ALA A 245 2.02 4.51 -7.39
CA ALA A 245 1.25 5.62 -6.82
C ALA A 245 1.67 7.00 -7.35
N LYS A 246 2.91 7.14 -7.81
CA LYS A 246 3.49 8.40 -8.31
C LYS A 246 3.22 8.63 -9.80
N ARG A 247 2.85 7.59 -10.54
CA ARG A 247 2.56 7.72 -11.98
C ARG A 247 1.28 8.51 -12.21
N ARG A 248 1.36 9.50 -13.09
CA ARG A 248 0.22 10.35 -13.44
C ARG A 248 -0.95 9.55 -14.02
N VAL A 249 -0.64 8.52 -14.82
CA VAL A 249 -1.67 7.65 -15.40
C VAL A 249 -2.48 6.95 -14.31
N PHE A 250 -1.83 6.40 -13.28
CA PHE A 250 -2.54 5.80 -12.13
C PHE A 250 -3.46 6.81 -11.45
N GLN A 251 -2.93 8.00 -11.13
CA GLN A 251 -3.70 9.05 -10.48
C GLN A 251 -4.89 9.53 -11.33
N ASN A 252 -4.70 9.63 -12.64
CA ASN A 252 -5.77 10.01 -13.57
C ASN A 252 -6.88 8.95 -13.64
N VAL A 253 -6.50 7.66 -13.71
CA VAL A 253 -7.45 6.55 -13.69
C VAL A 253 -8.22 6.52 -12.37
N MET A 254 -7.55 6.62 -11.23
CA MET A 254 -8.22 6.64 -9.92
C MET A 254 -9.22 7.80 -9.83
N ARG A 255 -8.83 8.99 -10.29
CA ARG A 255 -9.70 10.16 -10.33
C ARG A 255 -10.90 9.97 -11.25
N ALA A 256 -10.69 9.41 -12.45
CA ALA A 256 -11.76 9.12 -13.40
C ALA A 256 -12.74 8.06 -12.87
N LEU A 257 -12.26 7.08 -12.10
CA LEU A 257 -13.10 6.08 -11.47
C LEU A 257 -13.78 6.57 -10.18
N GLY A 258 -13.48 7.78 -9.72
CA GLY A 258 -13.97 8.29 -8.43
C GLY A 258 -13.45 7.48 -7.24
N ILE A 259 -12.20 7.02 -7.31
CA ILE A 259 -11.54 6.26 -6.26
C ILE A 259 -10.50 7.16 -5.60
N GLU A 260 -10.57 7.29 -4.29
CA GLU A 260 -9.51 7.93 -3.51
C GLU A 260 -8.32 6.98 -3.38
N TRP A 261 -7.11 7.53 -3.25
CA TRP A 261 -5.93 6.73 -2.94
C TRP A 261 -5.10 7.39 -1.84
N GLN A 262 -4.58 6.56 -0.96
CA GLN A 262 -3.69 7.00 0.11
C GLN A 262 -2.43 6.16 0.08
N THR A 263 -1.30 6.84 0.20
CA THR A 263 -0.01 6.17 0.31
C THR A 263 0.47 6.21 1.75
N HIS A 264 1.29 5.23 2.09
CA HIS A 264 1.97 5.18 3.36
C HIS A 264 2.86 6.43 3.56
N ILE A 265 2.60 7.18 4.61
CA ILE A 265 3.44 8.33 5.00
C ILE A 265 4.63 7.79 5.80
N PRO A 266 5.89 8.05 5.35
CA PRO A 266 7.07 7.67 6.12
C PRO A 266 7.01 8.26 7.53
N ALA A 267 7.29 7.44 8.54
CA ALA A 267 7.34 7.88 9.92
C ALA A 267 8.30 9.09 10.07
N GLY A 268 7.81 10.21 10.57
CA GLY A 268 8.64 11.34 10.98
C GLY A 268 8.32 12.71 10.43
N LYS A 269 7.36 12.90 9.51
CA LYS A 269 7.10 14.24 8.95
C LYS A 269 5.99 15.06 9.64
N ASP A 270 5.07 14.42 10.33
CA ASP A 270 3.90 15.10 10.91
C ASP A 270 3.33 14.49 12.20
N GLY A 271 4.08 13.60 12.87
CA GLY A 271 3.66 13.00 14.15
C GLY A 271 2.47 12.02 14.04
N THR A 272 1.85 11.89 12.89
CA THR A 272 0.80 10.89 12.63
C THR A 272 1.44 9.56 12.25
N ARG A 273 1.16 8.53 13.04
CA ARG A 273 1.84 7.23 13.00
C ARG A 273 1.12 6.24 12.10
N THR A 274 1.15 6.43 10.80
CA THR A 274 0.86 5.34 9.87
C THR A 274 2.14 4.54 9.62
N THR A 275 2.33 3.47 10.36
CA THR A 275 3.48 2.57 10.17
C THR A 275 3.19 1.59 9.03
N ALA A 276 4.25 1.01 8.45
CA ALA A 276 4.14 -0.07 7.46
C ALA A 276 3.23 -1.22 7.94
N ARG A 277 3.05 -1.39 9.25
CA ARG A 277 2.10 -2.35 9.85
C ARG A 277 0.63 -2.05 9.57
N SER A 278 0.27 -0.86 9.10
CA SER A 278 -1.08 -0.57 8.61
C SER A 278 -1.46 -1.44 7.40
N LYS A 279 -0.48 -1.96 6.65
CA LYS A 279 -0.64 -2.91 5.54
C LYS A 279 -0.67 -4.39 5.94
N GLY A 280 -0.62 -4.73 7.22
CA GLY A 280 -0.59 -6.12 7.68
C GLY A 280 -1.76 -6.99 7.22
N LYS A 281 -2.82 -6.40 6.68
CA LYS A 281 -3.96 -7.13 6.10
C LYS A 281 -3.62 -7.67 4.70
N VAL A 282 -2.89 -6.92 3.86
CA VAL A 282 -2.49 -7.38 2.53
C VAL A 282 -1.25 -8.30 2.57
N GLU A 283 -0.39 -8.16 3.59
CA GLU A 283 0.78 -9.05 3.79
C GLU A 283 0.36 -10.49 4.13
N ARG A 284 -0.76 -10.66 4.85
CA ARG A 284 -1.23 -11.98 5.27
C ARG A 284 -1.63 -12.89 4.09
N PRO A 285 -2.43 -12.45 3.09
CA PRO A 285 -2.72 -13.27 1.91
C PRO A 285 -1.47 -13.69 1.16
N PHE A 286 -0.48 -12.81 0.98
CA PHE A 286 0.79 -13.19 0.35
C PHE A 286 1.45 -14.36 1.05
N ARG A 287 1.62 -14.26 2.37
CA ARG A 287 2.22 -15.34 3.15
C ARG A 287 1.41 -16.62 3.04
N THR A 288 0.08 -16.53 3.17
CA THR A 288 -0.79 -17.70 3.11
C THR A 288 -0.73 -18.38 1.74
N VAL A 289 -0.75 -17.61 0.64
CA VAL A 289 -0.64 -18.16 -0.71
C VAL A 289 0.73 -18.81 -0.93
N LYS A 290 1.82 -18.15 -0.50
CA LYS A 290 3.16 -18.71 -0.62
C LYS A 290 3.33 -20.01 0.19
N GLU A 291 2.85 -20.03 1.43
CA GLU A 291 2.97 -21.20 2.31
C GLU A 291 2.02 -22.36 1.92
N ALA A 292 0.80 -22.07 1.51
CA ALA A 292 -0.24 -23.08 1.32
C ALA A 292 -0.49 -23.45 -0.16
N HIS A 293 -0.08 -22.62 -1.09
CA HIS A 293 -0.34 -22.83 -2.52
C HIS A 293 0.95 -22.90 -3.34
N GLU A 294 1.84 -21.91 -3.29
CA GLU A 294 3.09 -21.95 -4.05
C GLU A 294 3.99 -23.13 -3.66
N THR A 295 3.96 -23.59 -2.40
CA THR A 295 4.68 -24.79 -1.99
C THR A 295 4.25 -26.07 -2.74
N LEU A 296 3.00 -26.13 -3.21
CA LEU A 296 2.49 -27.26 -3.99
C LEU A 296 3.09 -27.32 -5.40
N TYR A 297 3.63 -26.21 -5.89
CA TYR A 297 4.30 -26.15 -7.18
C TYR A 297 5.63 -26.92 -7.23
N HIS A 298 6.14 -27.37 -6.09
CA HIS A 298 7.22 -28.36 -6.06
C HIS A 298 6.81 -29.71 -6.65
N PHE A 299 5.51 -30.02 -6.63
CA PHE A 299 4.96 -31.26 -7.20
C PHE A 299 4.47 -31.06 -8.63
N HIS A 300 3.79 -29.96 -8.90
CA HIS A 300 3.21 -29.63 -10.21
C HIS A 300 3.47 -28.15 -10.50
N LYS A 301 4.43 -27.87 -11.38
CA LYS A 301 4.73 -26.51 -11.80
C LYS A 301 3.73 -26.03 -12.85
N PRO A 302 3.26 -24.79 -12.74
CA PRO A 302 2.55 -24.17 -13.85
C PRO A 302 3.52 -23.90 -15.01
N GLU A 303 3.09 -24.15 -16.22
CA GLU A 303 3.87 -23.94 -17.44
C GLU A 303 3.75 -22.51 -17.94
N THR A 304 2.62 -21.86 -17.65
CA THR A 304 2.32 -20.49 -18.11
C THR A 304 1.77 -19.62 -16.97
N GLU A 305 1.87 -18.30 -17.13
CA GLU A 305 1.26 -17.32 -16.23
C GLU A 305 -0.26 -17.53 -16.14
N ALA A 306 -0.92 -17.82 -17.26
CA ALA A 306 -2.36 -18.08 -17.30
C ALA A 306 -2.75 -19.31 -16.45
N GLN A 307 -1.98 -20.39 -16.55
CA GLN A 307 -2.21 -21.60 -15.75
C GLN A 307 -1.98 -21.35 -14.25
N ALA A 308 -0.93 -20.58 -13.92
CA ALA A 308 -0.66 -20.18 -12.54
C ALA A 308 -1.83 -19.36 -11.96
N ASN A 309 -2.36 -18.43 -12.75
CA ASN A 309 -3.49 -17.59 -12.36
C ASN A 309 -4.79 -18.40 -12.24
N GLU A 310 -5.03 -19.35 -13.11
CA GLU A 310 -6.18 -20.26 -13.00
C GLU A 310 -6.16 -21.06 -11.70
N TRP A 311 -5.00 -21.66 -11.36
CA TRP A 311 -4.85 -22.42 -10.13
C TRP A 311 -4.95 -21.54 -8.89
N LEU A 312 -4.35 -20.36 -8.92
CA LEU A 312 -4.44 -19.39 -7.84
C LEU A 312 -5.89 -18.94 -7.61
N LEU A 313 -6.61 -18.60 -8.69
CA LEU A 313 -8.00 -18.18 -8.57
C LEU A 313 -8.87 -19.29 -7.96
N ARG A 314 -8.70 -20.55 -8.40
CA ARG A 314 -9.39 -21.68 -7.80
C ARG A 314 -9.09 -21.84 -6.30
N TYR A 315 -7.83 -21.65 -5.90
CA TYR A 315 -7.44 -21.69 -4.49
C TYR A 315 -8.09 -20.54 -3.70
N LEU A 316 -8.09 -19.32 -4.23
CA LEU A 316 -8.70 -18.17 -3.59
C LEU A 316 -10.21 -18.35 -3.41
N VAL A 317 -10.89 -18.81 -4.45
CA VAL A 317 -12.34 -19.01 -4.45
C VAL A 317 -12.76 -20.14 -3.52
N ARG A 318 -12.10 -21.29 -3.61
CA ARG A 318 -12.52 -22.51 -2.90
C ARG A 318 -11.97 -22.62 -1.48
N THR A 319 -10.81 -22.02 -1.21
CA THR A 319 -10.11 -22.24 0.04
C THR A 319 -9.92 -20.94 0.81
N TYR A 320 -9.16 -20.00 0.29
CA TYR A 320 -8.76 -18.83 1.06
C TYR A 320 -9.94 -17.97 1.51
N ASN A 321 -10.82 -17.59 0.59
CA ASN A 321 -11.96 -16.71 0.89
C ASN A 321 -13.12 -17.42 1.60
N GLN A 322 -13.13 -18.75 1.58
CA GLN A 322 -14.12 -19.56 2.34
C GLN A 322 -13.68 -19.83 3.79
N GLN A 323 -12.44 -19.54 4.15
CA GLN A 323 -11.97 -19.70 5.52
C GLN A 323 -12.51 -18.59 6.41
N THR A 324 -12.82 -18.95 7.67
CA THR A 324 -13.17 -17.98 8.69
C THR A 324 -12.05 -16.97 8.92
N HIS A 325 -12.42 -15.74 9.21
CA HIS A 325 -11.49 -14.63 9.36
C HIS A 325 -11.59 -14.08 10.79
N ARG A 326 -10.45 -13.98 11.46
CA ARG A 326 -10.35 -13.49 12.85
C ARG A 326 -11.12 -14.38 13.83
N ALA A 327 -11.89 -13.75 14.73
CA ALA A 327 -12.79 -14.44 15.67
C ALA A 327 -14.24 -14.46 15.16
N GLU A 328 -14.44 -14.15 13.89
CA GLU A 328 -15.78 -14.10 13.30
C GLU A 328 -16.26 -15.51 12.96
N PRO A 329 -17.56 -15.80 13.11
CA PRO A 329 -18.11 -17.11 12.82
C PRO A 329 -18.27 -17.42 11.33
N HIS A 330 -18.12 -16.41 10.45
CA HIS A 330 -18.35 -16.53 9.01
C HIS A 330 -17.03 -16.49 8.22
N SER A 331 -17.10 -16.96 6.99
CA SER A 331 -16.00 -16.85 6.03
C SER A 331 -15.76 -15.39 5.61
N ARG A 332 -14.61 -15.13 4.98
CA ARG A 332 -14.30 -13.80 4.44
C ARG A 332 -15.34 -13.34 3.41
N ILE A 333 -15.76 -14.26 2.55
CA ILE A 333 -16.75 -13.92 1.51
C ILE A 333 -18.14 -13.66 2.07
N GLU A 334 -18.56 -14.41 3.09
CA GLU A 334 -19.82 -14.15 3.80
C GLU A 334 -19.77 -12.80 4.53
N ASP A 335 -18.65 -12.47 5.20
CA ASP A 335 -18.47 -11.16 5.83
C ASP A 335 -18.51 -10.03 4.80
N TRP A 336 -17.89 -10.24 3.63
CA TRP A 336 -17.93 -9.27 2.54
C TRP A 336 -19.37 -9.02 2.05
N ILE A 337 -20.14 -10.07 1.81
CA ILE A 337 -21.54 -9.98 1.39
C ILE A 337 -22.39 -9.27 2.44
N ALA A 338 -22.22 -9.64 3.70
CA ALA A 338 -23.02 -9.10 4.82
C ALA A 338 -22.80 -7.59 5.06
N HIS A 339 -21.64 -7.06 4.63
CA HIS A 339 -21.29 -5.66 4.85
C HIS A 339 -21.23 -4.84 3.56
N VAL A 340 -21.84 -5.31 2.47
CA VAL A 340 -22.06 -4.48 1.28
C VAL A 340 -22.89 -3.26 1.70
N PRO A 341 -22.47 -2.03 1.30
CA PRO A 341 -23.24 -0.82 1.59
C PRO A 341 -24.69 -0.92 1.14
N THR A 342 -25.60 -0.27 1.85
CA THR A 342 -27.04 -0.26 1.50
C THR A 342 -27.31 0.36 0.13
N GLU A 343 -26.44 1.26 -0.31
CA GLU A 343 -26.49 1.87 -1.65
C GLU A 343 -26.05 0.89 -2.75
N GLY A 344 -25.53 -0.27 -2.39
CA GLY A 344 -25.04 -1.28 -3.31
C GLY A 344 -23.57 -1.11 -3.70
N ILE A 345 -23.10 -2.04 -4.54
CA ILE A 345 -21.75 -2.07 -5.07
C ILE A 345 -21.63 -1.02 -6.18
N ARG A 346 -20.56 -0.23 -6.13
CA ARG A 346 -20.21 0.70 -7.21
C ARG A 346 -19.65 -0.10 -8.38
N GLU A 347 -20.44 -0.24 -9.44
CA GLU A 347 -20.08 -1.04 -10.61
C GLU A 347 -18.81 -0.51 -11.29
N MET A 348 -18.00 -1.41 -11.84
CA MET A 348 -16.84 -1.06 -12.67
C MET A 348 -17.28 -0.73 -14.10
N CYS A 349 -16.60 0.21 -14.75
CA CYS A 349 -16.85 0.54 -16.15
C CYS A 349 -16.40 -0.58 -17.09
N SER A 350 -16.81 -0.49 -18.37
CA SER A 350 -16.31 -1.40 -19.41
C SER A 350 -14.79 -1.24 -19.63
N TRP A 351 -14.17 -2.28 -20.18
CA TRP A 351 -12.74 -2.24 -20.53
C TRP A 351 -12.41 -1.09 -21.49
N ASP A 352 -13.23 -0.87 -22.51
CA ASP A 352 -13.01 0.20 -23.48
C ASP A 352 -13.04 1.58 -22.82
N GLN A 353 -13.95 1.77 -21.86
CA GLN A 353 -14.02 3.02 -21.11
C GLN A 353 -12.82 3.18 -20.17
N PHE A 354 -12.37 2.10 -19.55
CA PHE A 354 -11.17 2.09 -18.72
C PHE A 354 -9.92 2.45 -19.54
N CYS A 355 -9.76 1.91 -20.74
CA CYS A 355 -8.66 2.25 -21.65
C CYS A 355 -8.63 3.75 -21.99
N ARG A 356 -9.80 4.38 -22.12
CA ARG A 356 -9.90 5.84 -22.36
C ARG A 356 -9.39 6.68 -21.17
N PHE A 357 -9.44 6.15 -19.96
CA PHE A 357 -8.90 6.80 -18.76
C PHE A 357 -7.41 6.54 -18.59
N ALA A 358 -6.95 5.35 -19.00
CA ALA A 358 -5.59 4.87 -18.83
C ALA A 358 -4.66 5.43 -19.91
N ARG A 359 -4.45 6.75 -19.89
CA ARG A 359 -3.59 7.44 -20.84
C ARG A 359 -2.45 8.16 -20.12
N GLU A 360 -1.24 7.98 -20.63
CA GLU A 360 -0.05 8.64 -20.07
C GLU A 360 0.11 10.03 -20.70
N PRO A 361 0.09 11.10 -19.90
CA PRO A 361 0.25 12.45 -20.43
C PRO A 361 1.72 12.79 -20.66
N GLU A 362 2.06 13.25 -21.85
CA GLU A 362 3.40 13.73 -22.20
C GLU A 362 3.31 15.11 -22.86
N ARG A 363 4.01 16.11 -22.34
CA ARG A 363 4.05 17.45 -22.94
C ARG A 363 5.10 17.50 -24.04
N ARG A 364 4.66 17.76 -25.28
CA ARG A 364 5.52 17.88 -26.46
C ARG A 364 5.25 19.14 -27.25
N LYS A 365 6.27 19.66 -27.93
CA LYS A 365 6.12 20.75 -28.90
C LYS A 365 5.84 20.17 -30.28
N VAL A 366 4.79 20.66 -30.93
CA VAL A 366 4.41 20.25 -32.30
C VAL A 366 5.31 20.96 -33.31
N GLY A 367 5.69 20.26 -34.35
CA GLY A 367 6.47 20.84 -35.45
C GLY A 367 5.69 21.92 -36.22
N PRO A 368 6.38 22.77 -37.01
CA PRO A 368 5.71 23.80 -37.83
C PRO A 368 4.83 23.18 -38.93
N ASP A 369 5.01 21.92 -39.25
CA ASP A 369 4.27 21.10 -40.17
C ASP A 369 3.08 20.37 -39.53
N ALA A 370 2.67 20.77 -38.33
CA ALA A 370 1.68 20.11 -37.49
C ALA A 370 1.99 18.64 -37.19
N ARG A 371 3.26 18.24 -37.28
CA ARG A 371 3.67 16.85 -37.04
C ARG A 371 4.52 16.73 -35.77
N ILE A 372 4.41 15.55 -35.21
CA ILE A 372 5.19 15.15 -34.05
C ILE A 372 5.74 13.74 -34.29
N THR A 373 7.00 13.55 -33.95
CA THR A 373 7.67 12.24 -34.09
C THR A 373 7.86 11.63 -32.73
N ILE A 374 7.42 10.39 -32.55
CA ILE A 374 7.50 9.65 -31.30
C ILE A 374 8.01 8.26 -31.62
N ASP A 375 9.10 7.86 -30.98
CA ASP A 375 9.78 6.58 -31.19
C ASP A 375 10.01 6.26 -32.68
N GLY A 376 10.35 7.29 -33.47
CA GLY A 376 10.59 7.19 -34.91
C GLY A 376 9.31 7.14 -35.78
N THR A 377 8.13 7.23 -35.17
CA THR A 377 6.83 7.26 -35.86
C THR A 377 6.27 8.69 -35.87
N ALA A 378 5.89 9.18 -37.06
CA ALA A 378 5.31 10.51 -37.22
C ALA A 378 3.79 10.47 -37.09
N TYR A 379 3.24 11.47 -36.41
CA TYR A 379 1.80 11.70 -36.28
C TYR A 379 1.49 13.09 -36.79
N GLU A 380 0.37 13.26 -37.49
CA GLU A 380 -0.12 14.55 -37.95
C GLU A 380 -1.25 14.98 -37.02
N LEU A 381 -1.08 16.15 -36.43
CA LEU A 381 -2.03 16.77 -35.51
C LEU A 381 -2.80 17.87 -36.22
N GLU A 382 -3.72 18.54 -35.53
CA GLU A 382 -4.46 19.65 -36.08
C GLU A 382 -3.53 20.82 -36.44
N PRO A 383 -3.78 21.52 -37.54
CA PRO A 383 -2.96 22.66 -38.00
C PRO A 383 -2.78 23.75 -36.93
N GLU A 384 -3.80 23.96 -36.10
CA GLU A 384 -3.83 24.97 -35.04
C GLU A 384 -2.80 24.67 -33.93
N MET A 385 -2.37 23.43 -33.82
CA MET A 385 -1.38 23.00 -32.84
C MET A 385 0.06 23.26 -33.29
N ALA A 386 0.25 23.59 -34.59
CA ALA A 386 1.59 23.79 -35.14
C ALA A 386 2.38 24.86 -34.37
N GLY A 387 3.60 24.52 -33.97
CA GLY A 387 4.49 25.39 -33.19
C GLY A 387 4.15 25.53 -31.72
N ASN A 388 3.02 25.02 -31.26
CA ASN A 388 2.55 25.08 -29.89
C ASN A 388 2.94 23.84 -29.07
N TYR A 389 2.80 23.94 -27.74
CA TYR A 389 2.92 22.80 -26.85
C TYR A 389 1.56 22.15 -26.64
N VAL A 390 1.50 20.85 -26.80
CA VAL A 390 0.32 20.02 -26.54
C VAL A 390 0.65 19.00 -25.47
N VAL A 391 -0.38 18.49 -24.79
CA VAL A 391 -0.25 17.32 -23.93
C VAL A 391 -0.72 16.11 -24.74
N LEU A 392 0.21 15.25 -25.10
CA LEU A 392 -0.08 13.99 -25.73
C LEU A 392 -0.64 13.03 -24.69
N LEU A 393 -1.65 12.27 -25.05
CA LEU A 393 -2.29 11.29 -24.20
C LEU A 393 -2.17 9.91 -24.87
N TRP A 394 -1.15 9.16 -24.44
CA TRP A 394 -0.89 7.80 -24.91
C TRP A 394 -1.83 6.80 -24.27
N GLY A 395 -2.42 5.94 -25.09
CA GLY A 395 -3.12 4.78 -24.59
C GLY A 395 -2.16 3.81 -23.94
N LEU A 396 -2.44 3.44 -22.69
CA LEU A 396 -1.64 2.44 -21.98
C LEU A 396 -1.97 1.02 -22.48
N PHE A 397 -3.20 0.80 -22.91
CA PHE A 397 -3.74 -0.49 -23.34
C PHE A 397 -4.24 -0.51 -24.79
N ASP A 398 -4.17 0.60 -25.46
CA ASP A 398 -4.50 0.76 -26.87
C ASP A 398 -3.43 1.59 -27.58
N ASP A 399 -3.36 1.51 -28.91
CA ASP A 399 -2.39 2.23 -29.73
C ASP A 399 -2.91 3.63 -30.15
N GLU A 400 -3.95 4.15 -29.50
CA GLU A 400 -4.52 5.44 -29.84
C GLU A 400 -3.74 6.56 -29.17
N LEU A 401 -3.37 7.54 -29.97
CA LEU A 401 -2.82 8.81 -29.51
C LEU A 401 -3.91 9.88 -29.54
N HIS A 402 -4.08 10.58 -28.43
CA HIS A 402 -4.86 11.79 -28.37
C HIS A 402 -3.97 12.98 -27.99
N ALA A 403 -4.40 14.18 -28.28
CA ALA A 403 -3.75 15.41 -27.84
C ALA A 403 -4.75 16.29 -27.11
N GLU A 404 -4.29 16.94 -26.04
CA GLU A 404 -5.03 17.99 -25.35
C GLU A 404 -4.36 19.33 -25.67
N PHE A 405 -5.14 20.25 -26.20
CA PHE A 405 -4.71 21.59 -26.57
C PHE A 405 -5.81 22.59 -26.21
N ASP A 406 -5.45 23.68 -25.54
CA ASP A 406 -6.39 24.72 -25.07
C ASP A 406 -7.58 24.20 -24.24
N GLY A 407 -7.38 23.07 -23.53
CA GLY A 407 -8.40 22.45 -22.69
C GLY A 407 -9.38 21.56 -23.43
N GLU A 408 -9.20 21.39 -24.73
CA GLU A 408 -9.97 20.48 -25.57
C GLU A 408 -9.13 19.24 -25.92
N ARG A 409 -9.80 18.10 -26.08
CA ARG A 409 -9.19 16.84 -26.46
C ARG A 409 -9.47 16.51 -27.90
N PHE A 410 -8.41 16.24 -28.65
CA PHE A 410 -8.40 15.92 -30.07
C PHE A 410 -7.90 14.51 -30.33
N GLY A 411 -8.24 13.93 -31.46
CA GLY A 411 -7.84 12.58 -31.86
C GLY A 411 -9.01 11.60 -31.87
N PRO A 412 -8.79 10.29 -32.07
CA PRO A 412 -7.49 9.62 -32.09
C PRO A 412 -6.65 9.94 -33.33
N TYR A 413 -5.33 10.04 -33.14
CA TYR A 413 -4.36 10.22 -34.22
C TYR A 413 -3.67 8.89 -34.54
N TYR A 414 -3.38 8.70 -35.83
CA TYR A 414 -2.76 7.49 -36.32
C TYR A 414 -1.38 7.80 -36.94
N PRO A 415 -0.46 6.82 -36.96
CA PRO A 415 0.85 6.99 -37.57
C PRO A 415 0.79 7.39 -39.03
N VAL A 416 1.58 8.38 -39.41
CA VAL A 416 1.71 8.85 -40.79
C VAL A 416 3.11 8.55 -41.30
N SER A 417 3.27 7.87 -42.43
CA SER A 417 4.57 7.59 -43.03
C SER A 417 4.88 8.54 -44.18
N GLY A 418 5.94 9.37 -43.98
CA GLY A 418 6.54 10.22 -45.00
C GLY A 418 5.67 11.38 -45.51
N PRO A 419 6.16 12.19 -46.47
CA PRO A 419 5.34 13.18 -47.12
C PRO A 419 4.25 12.49 -47.96
N ILE A 420 3.01 12.85 -47.74
CA ILE A 420 1.89 12.34 -48.54
C ILE A 420 2.01 12.89 -49.97
N PRO A 421 2.13 12.05 -51.00
CA PRO A 421 2.08 12.53 -52.38
C PRO A 421 0.74 13.22 -52.64
N LEU A 422 0.78 14.32 -53.35
CA LEU A 422 -0.38 15.19 -53.62
C LEU A 422 -1.63 14.48 -54.22
N HIS A 423 -1.49 13.24 -54.66
CA HIS A 423 -2.53 12.50 -55.38
C HIS A 423 -2.68 11.04 -54.96
N ARG A 424 -2.01 10.60 -53.90
CA ARG A 424 -2.13 9.18 -53.48
C ARG A 424 -2.09 8.98 -51.98
N TYR A 425 -3.07 8.23 -51.52
CA TYR A 425 -3.10 7.58 -50.24
C TYR A 425 -1.94 6.57 -50.14
N ARG A 426 -1.18 6.61 -49.05
CA ARG A 426 -0.13 5.62 -48.76
C ARG A 426 -0.54 4.74 -47.57
N ALA A 427 -0.17 3.48 -47.64
CA ALA A 427 -0.27 2.60 -46.50
C ALA A 427 0.62 3.11 -45.34
N PHE A 428 0.07 3.06 -44.17
CA PHE A 428 0.81 3.43 -42.94
C PHE A 428 2.07 2.58 -42.78
N LYS A 429 3.16 3.19 -42.33
CA LYS A 429 4.32 2.43 -41.85
C LYS A 429 3.90 1.72 -40.59
N ARG A 430 3.98 0.39 -40.59
CA ARG A 430 3.65 -0.38 -39.39
C ARG A 430 4.60 0.01 -38.26
N SER A 431 4.02 0.39 -37.13
CA SER A 431 4.76 0.58 -35.90
C SER A 431 5.21 -0.78 -35.33
N LYS A 432 6.20 -0.78 -34.45
CA LYS A 432 6.53 -1.99 -33.69
C LYS A 432 5.31 -2.57 -32.93
N ALA A 433 4.37 -1.70 -32.53
CA ALA A 433 3.11 -2.09 -31.91
C ALA A 433 2.17 -2.78 -32.91
N ASP A 434 2.08 -2.31 -34.15
CA ASP A 434 1.29 -2.95 -35.22
C ASP A 434 1.85 -4.34 -35.58
N GLU A 435 3.17 -4.46 -35.67
CA GLU A 435 3.84 -5.74 -35.91
C GLU A 435 3.61 -6.73 -34.76
N ARG A 436 3.60 -6.21 -33.51
CA ARG A 436 3.30 -6.99 -32.32
C ARG A 436 1.83 -7.39 -32.28
N SER A 437 0.91 -6.47 -32.58
CA SER A 437 -0.53 -6.72 -32.67
C SER A 437 -0.85 -7.75 -33.76
N ALA A 438 -0.23 -7.63 -34.94
CA ALA A 438 -0.38 -8.59 -36.02
C ALA A 438 0.13 -10.00 -35.62
N ARG A 439 1.23 -10.06 -34.90
CA ARG A 439 1.79 -11.31 -34.36
C ARG A 439 0.86 -11.95 -33.32
N ILE A 440 0.29 -11.13 -32.42
CA ILE A 440 -0.67 -11.60 -31.42
C ILE A 440 -1.96 -12.10 -32.07
N ARG A 441 -2.48 -11.38 -33.08
CA ARG A 441 -3.65 -11.83 -33.84
C ARG A 441 -3.40 -13.15 -34.55
N SER A 442 -2.24 -13.27 -35.22
CA SER A 442 -1.84 -14.54 -35.86
C SER A 442 -1.68 -15.69 -34.86
N LEU A 443 -1.19 -15.41 -33.66
CA LEU A 443 -1.14 -16.36 -32.56
C LEU A 443 -2.53 -16.73 -32.05
N ALA A 444 -3.41 -15.74 -31.87
CA ALA A 444 -4.78 -15.97 -31.43
C ALA A 444 -5.58 -16.84 -32.40
N ASP A 445 -5.35 -16.68 -33.71
CA ASP A 445 -5.95 -17.52 -34.76
C ASP A 445 -5.39 -18.97 -34.78
N GLN A 446 -4.21 -19.19 -34.17
CA GLN A 446 -3.56 -20.49 -34.08
C GLN A 446 -3.78 -21.20 -32.73
N LEU A 447 -4.30 -20.48 -31.73
CA LEU A 447 -4.53 -21.09 -30.42
C LEU A 447 -5.78 -21.97 -30.45
N GLY A 448 -5.57 -23.25 -30.23
CA GLY A 448 -6.64 -24.22 -29.99
C GLY A 448 -6.76 -24.50 -28.49
N LEU A 449 -7.93 -24.27 -27.93
CA LEU A 449 -8.24 -24.72 -26.58
C LEU A 449 -8.94 -26.09 -26.63
N PRO A 450 -8.52 -27.06 -25.80
CA PRO A 450 -9.28 -28.30 -25.64
C PRO A 450 -10.71 -27.97 -25.16
N ILE A 451 -11.71 -28.65 -25.73
CA ILE A 451 -13.12 -28.46 -25.37
C ILE A 451 -13.34 -28.67 -23.87
N ALA A 452 -12.56 -29.51 -23.22
CA ALA A 452 -12.57 -29.69 -21.76
C ALA A 452 -12.30 -28.40 -20.97
N ALA A 453 -11.59 -27.43 -21.54
CA ALA A 453 -11.37 -26.12 -20.90
C ALA A 453 -12.61 -25.23 -20.94
N LEU A 454 -13.51 -25.46 -21.89
CA LEU A 454 -14.77 -24.72 -22.04
C LEU A 454 -15.95 -25.44 -21.35
N SER A 455 -15.95 -26.75 -21.35
CA SER A 455 -17.09 -27.56 -20.85
C SER A 455 -17.08 -27.76 -19.35
N GLY A 456 -15.95 -27.54 -18.66
CA GLY A 456 -15.87 -27.65 -17.20
C GLY A 456 -16.30 -29.03 -16.65
N GLU A 457 -16.21 -30.08 -17.44
CA GLU A 457 -16.83 -31.38 -17.17
C GLU A 457 -16.41 -32.06 -15.87
N ASP A 458 -15.40 -31.58 -15.16
CA ASP A 458 -14.95 -32.23 -13.91
C ASP A 458 -15.17 -31.41 -12.63
N VAL A 459 -15.91 -30.29 -12.68
CA VAL A 459 -16.08 -29.46 -11.48
C VAL A 459 -17.53 -29.00 -11.31
N ARG A 460 -18.34 -29.88 -10.70
CA ARG A 460 -19.62 -29.45 -10.10
C ARG A 460 -19.30 -28.65 -8.83
N LEU A 461 -19.32 -27.32 -8.98
CA LEU A 461 -19.44 -26.42 -7.83
C LEU A 461 -20.91 -26.37 -7.45
N GLU A 462 -21.26 -26.84 -6.26
CA GLU A 462 -22.55 -26.51 -5.68
C GLU A 462 -22.63 -24.99 -5.51
N PRO A 463 -23.61 -24.30 -6.11
CA PRO A 463 -23.74 -22.86 -5.89
C PRO A 463 -23.98 -22.65 -4.40
N SER A 464 -23.11 -21.87 -3.76
CA SER A 464 -23.39 -21.36 -2.43
C SER A 464 -24.77 -20.70 -2.46
N SER A 465 -25.64 -21.07 -1.51
CA SER A 465 -26.98 -20.51 -1.37
C SER A 465 -26.98 -19.00 -1.09
N ALA A 466 -25.81 -18.38 -1.03
CA ALA A 466 -25.58 -16.94 -0.88
C ALA A 466 -25.63 -16.12 -2.18
N THR A 467 -26.00 -16.71 -3.33
CA THR A 467 -26.23 -15.98 -4.59
C THR A 467 -27.55 -15.21 -4.58
N SER A 468 -27.82 -14.53 -3.52
CA SER A 468 -28.74 -13.39 -3.52
C SER A 468 -28.15 -12.32 -4.45
N THR A 469 -28.94 -11.79 -5.33
CA THR A 469 -28.58 -10.66 -6.19
C THR A 469 -28.04 -9.53 -5.33
N LEU A 470 -26.73 -9.37 -5.33
CA LEU A 470 -26.09 -8.25 -4.63
C LEU A 470 -26.58 -6.94 -5.24
N PRO A 471 -26.95 -5.95 -4.43
CA PRO A 471 -27.32 -4.66 -4.94
C PRO A 471 -26.08 -4.02 -5.60
N ILE A 472 -26.15 -3.84 -6.93
CA ILE A 472 -25.09 -3.22 -7.72
C ILE A 472 -25.54 -1.83 -8.09
N ARG A 473 -24.69 -0.85 -7.82
CA ARG A 473 -24.88 0.53 -8.27
C ARG A 473 -24.32 0.66 -9.68
N PRO A 474 -25.13 1.09 -10.67
CA PRO A 474 -24.62 1.33 -12.02
C PRO A 474 -23.44 2.29 -12.02
N PHE A 475 -22.58 2.15 -13.03
CA PHE A 475 -21.47 3.08 -13.24
C PHE A 475 -22.04 4.45 -13.69
N ASP A 476 -22.17 5.36 -12.73
CA ASP A 476 -22.48 6.75 -13.02
C ASP A 476 -21.18 7.50 -13.32
N PHE A 477 -21.02 7.86 -14.58
CA PHE A 477 -20.02 8.82 -14.98
C PHE A 477 -20.59 10.23 -14.71
N GLU A 478 -20.56 10.65 -13.47
CA GLU A 478 -20.50 12.07 -13.19
C GLU A 478 -19.06 12.50 -13.49
N PRO A 479 -18.83 13.39 -14.47
CA PRO A 479 -17.55 14.05 -14.58
C PRO A 479 -17.36 14.79 -13.25
N GLN A 480 -16.62 14.20 -12.34
CA GLN A 480 -16.24 14.92 -11.13
C GLN A 480 -15.52 16.16 -11.62
N GLU A 481 -16.15 17.30 -11.48
CA GLU A 481 -15.45 18.56 -11.64
C GLU A 481 -14.26 18.50 -10.71
N SER A 482 -13.07 18.35 -11.31
CA SER A 482 -11.84 18.22 -10.53
C SER A 482 -11.71 19.51 -9.73
N ARG A 483 -11.94 19.40 -8.42
CA ARG A 483 -11.84 20.55 -7.51
C ARG A 483 -10.41 20.64 -6.98
N PHE A 484 -9.94 21.83 -6.81
CA PHE A 484 -8.68 22.04 -6.10
C PHE A 484 -8.84 21.63 -4.62
N PRO A 485 -7.88 20.93 -4.04
CA PRO A 485 -7.95 20.50 -2.63
C PRO A 485 -7.88 21.68 -1.64
N SER A 486 -7.38 22.82 -2.09
CA SER A 486 -7.31 24.05 -1.27
C SER A 486 -7.15 25.28 -2.16
N SER A 487 -7.45 26.46 -1.63
CA SER A 487 -7.19 27.75 -2.28
C SER A 487 -5.70 27.94 -2.60
N ILE A 488 -4.81 27.39 -1.78
CA ILE A 488 -3.35 27.43 -2.01
C ILE A 488 -2.99 26.61 -3.25
N ALA A 489 -3.54 25.40 -3.39
CA ALA A 489 -3.32 24.55 -4.56
C ALA A 489 -3.87 25.21 -5.84
N ALA A 490 -5.02 25.89 -5.75
CA ALA A 490 -5.57 26.66 -6.83
C ALA A 490 -4.67 27.84 -7.23
N LYS A 491 -4.15 28.60 -6.26
CA LYS A 491 -3.22 29.70 -6.49
C LYS A 491 -1.92 29.27 -7.17
N LEU A 492 -1.38 28.11 -6.78
CA LEU A 492 -0.21 27.53 -7.45
C LEU A 492 -0.51 27.16 -8.90
N ALA A 493 -1.65 26.52 -9.16
CA ALA A 493 -2.06 26.19 -10.52
C ALA A 493 -2.32 27.43 -11.38
N ILE A 494 -2.90 28.51 -10.81
CA ILE A 494 -3.08 29.78 -11.49
C ILE A 494 -1.72 30.42 -11.83
N ALA A 495 -0.75 30.39 -10.91
CA ALA A 495 0.60 30.90 -11.16
C ALA A 495 1.31 30.13 -12.29
N GLU A 496 1.12 28.81 -12.35
CA GLU A 496 1.61 27.98 -13.45
C GLU A 496 0.93 28.31 -14.78
N GLU A 497 -0.38 28.51 -14.78
CA GLU A 497 -1.18 28.86 -15.96
C GLU A 497 -0.78 30.22 -16.54
N LEU A 498 -0.59 31.22 -15.67
CA LEU A 498 -0.17 32.57 -16.06
C LEU A 498 1.34 32.66 -16.37
N ALA A 499 2.10 31.58 -16.14
CA ALA A 499 3.53 31.52 -16.27
C ALA A 499 4.28 32.62 -15.50
N MET A 500 3.68 33.13 -14.41
CA MET A 500 4.28 34.13 -13.56
C MET A 500 3.87 33.98 -12.08
N PRO A 501 4.74 34.37 -11.14
CA PRO A 501 4.40 34.39 -9.72
C PRO A 501 3.26 35.37 -9.43
N LEU A 502 2.25 34.96 -8.64
CA LEU A 502 1.13 35.82 -8.25
C LEU A 502 1.59 37.09 -7.51
N ALA A 503 2.77 37.07 -6.90
CA ALA A 503 3.36 38.24 -6.26
C ALA A 503 3.66 39.41 -7.22
N LYS A 504 3.78 39.13 -8.52
CA LYS A 504 4.01 40.15 -9.57
C LYS A 504 2.70 40.73 -10.13
N LEU A 505 1.56 40.19 -9.77
CA LEU A 505 0.26 40.72 -10.17
C LEU A 505 -0.13 41.96 -9.35
N SER A 506 -0.94 42.84 -9.95
CA SER A 506 -1.48 44.00 -9.29
C SER A 506 -2.39 43.62 -8.10
N MET A 507 -2.68 44.57 -7.22
CA MET A 507 -3.60 44.34 -6.08
C MET A 507 -4.99 43.92 -6.57
N ASP A 508 -5.49 44.52 -7.65
CA ASP A 508 -6.80 44.23 -8.22
C ASP A 508 -6.87 42.84 -8.84
N ASP A 509 -5.80 42.42 -9.52
CA ASP A 509 -5.73 41.08 -10.10
C ASP A 509 -5.73 39.98 -9.01
N ARG A 510 -5.02 40.23 -7.91
CA ARG A 510 -5.01 39.32 -6.76
C ARG A 510 -6.37 39.27 -6.09
N ALA A 511 -7.02 40.42 -5.92
CA ALA A 511 -8.36 40.52 -5.33
C ALA A 511 -9.38 39.75 -6.18
N TYR A 512 -9.30 39.87 -7.52
CA TYR A 512 -10.15 39.09 -8.43
C TYR A 512 -9.91 37.57 -8.28
N ILE A 513 -8.65 37.14 -8.26
CA ILE A 513 -8.33 35.73 -8.05
C ILE A 513 -8.89 35.25 -6.72
N ASP A 514 -8.71 36.01 -5.63
CA ASP A 514 -9.23 35.67 -4.32
C ASP A 514 -10.75 35.62 -4.29
N GLN A 515 -11.43 36.50 -5.02
CA GLN A 515 -12.87 36.47 -5.17
C GLN A 515 -13.33 35.19 -5.89
N VAL A 516 -12.74 34.84 -7.02
CA VAL A 516 -13.08 33.61 -7.78
C VAL A 516 -12.87 32.38 -6.90
N LEU A 517 -11.78 32.31 -6.13
CA LEU A 517 -11.48 31.20 -5.24
C LEU A 517 -12.39 31.12 -4.02
N SER A 518 -12.99 32.22 -3.60
CA SER A 518 -14.00 32.24 -2.55
C SER A 518 -15.35 31.70 -3.01
N GLU A 519 -15.67 31.84 -4.31
CA GLU A 519 -16.92 31.39 -4.90
C GLU A 519 -16.87 29.89 -5.28
N THR A 520 -15.74 29.41 -5.82
CA THR A 520 -15.61 28.03 -6.27
C THR A 520 -14.16 27.55 -6.29
N LEU A 521 -13.97 26.27 -6.01
CA LEU A 521 -12.70 25.56 -6.20
C LEU A 521 -12.75 24.56 -7.37
N ALA A 522 -13.82 24.55 -8.17
CA ALA A 522 -13.93 23.74 -9.38
C ALA A 522 -12.82 24.15 -10.37
N ARG A 523 -11.91 23.24 -10.66
CA ARG A 523 -10.66 23.53 -11.41
C ARG A 523 -10.93 24.16 -12.77
N ARG A 524 -11.90 23.61 -13.49
CA ARG A 524 -12.29 24.12 -14.81
C ARG A 524 -12.79 25.55 -14.72
N VAL A 525 -13.75 25.80 -13.84
CA VAL A 525 -14.38 27.12 -13.67
C VAL A 525 -13.37 28.17 -13.22
N VAL A 526 -12.49 27.81 -12.28
CA VAL A 526 -11.43 28.73 -11.79
C VAL A 526 -10.49 29.10 -12.92
N LEU A 527 -9.96 28.14 -13.67
CA LEU A 527 -8.98 28.40 -14.73
C LEU A 527 -9.62 29.11 -15.92
N GLU A 528 -10.86 28.79 -16.31
CA GLU A 528 -11.59 29.50 -17.37
C GLU A 528 -11.79 30.98 -17.00
N ARG A 529 -12.33 31.28 -15.81
CA ARG A 529 -12.58 32.66 -15.35
C ARG A 529 -11.30 33.47 -15.26
N VAL A 530 -10.21 32.87 -14.76
CA VAL A 530 -8.91 33.53 -14.68
C VAL A 530 -8.35 33.81 -16.07
N ARG A 531 -8.42 32.85 -17.01
CA ARG A 531 -8.00 33.05 -18.42
C ARG A 531 -8.78 34.16 -19.07
N ASP A 532 -10.11 34.17 -18.95
CA ASP A 532 -10.97 35.17 -19.56
C ASP A 532 -10.67 36.55 -19.00
N TYR A 533 -10.49 36.67 -17.70
CA TYR A 533 -10.12 37.94 -17.09
C TYR A 533 -8.81 38.51 -17.65
N PHE A 534 -7.76 37.68 -17.77
CA PHE A 534 -6.45 38.12 -18.28
C PHE A 534 -6.43 38.25 -19.81
N ARG A 535 -7.29 37.56 -20.58
CA ARG A 535 -7.44 37.74 -22.04
C ARG A 535 -8.09 39.09 -22.41
N HIS A 536 -9.04 39.54 -21.63
CA HIS A 536 -9.74 40.80 -21.91
C HIS A 536 -9.01 42.05 -21.42
N ARG A 537 -7.92 41.86 -20.69
CA ARG A 537 -7.05 42.96 -20.24
C ARG A 537 -5.95 43.20 -21.28
N LYS A 538 -6.08 44.27 -22.06
CA LYS A 538 -5.05 44.68 -23.03
C LYS A 538 -3.71 44.92 -22.25
N PRO A 539 -2.57 44.41 -22.78
CA PRO A 539 -1.27 44.80 -22.25
C PRO A 539 -1.03 46.28 -22.56
N GLY A 540 -1.16 47.18 -21.61
CA GLY A 540 -0.88 48.61 -21.89
C GLY A 540 -1.46 49.65 -20.95
N GLU A 541 -1.84 49.31 -19.72
CA GLU A 541 -2.06 50.33 -18.67
C GLU A 541 -1.12 50.09 -17.50
N GLU A 542 0.18 50.32 -17.72
CA GLU A 542 1.11 50.65 -16.65
C GLU A 542 0.75 52.06 -16.15
N HIS A 543 0.19 52.12 -14.99
CA HIS A 543 0.01 53.38 -14.29
C HIS A 543 1.38 53.93 -13.84
N ALA A 544 1.76 55.04 -14.46
CA ALA A 544 2.55 56.06 -13.80
C ALA A 544 1.76 56.65 -12.63
N SER A 545 2.20 56.40 -11.41
CA SER A 545 2.25 57.27 -10.27
C SER A 545 2.87 56.52 -9.08
#